data_946265051b9dabbc4c120cbe19075767
#
_entry.id   946265051b9dabbc4c120cbe19075767
#
_cell.length_a   1.000
_cell.length_b   1.000
_cell.length_c   1.000
_cell.angle_alpha   90.00
_cell.angle_beta   90.00
_cell.angle_gamma   90.00
#
_symmetry.space_group_name_H-M   'P 1'
#
loop_
_entity.id
_entity.type
_entity.pdbx_description
1 polymer ?
#
loop_
_entity_poly.entity_id
_entity_poly.type
_entity_poly.pdbx_seq_one_letter_code
_entity_poly.pdbx_strand_id
1 'polypeptide(L)'
;GKVAGTDEYIEGTAQITPNGQGINVSFADATRNYSRLRIATNQDGSVTVIAKFITPANTRGYSDNTYTLTPDEKGNVYLYGKLFKYSSIIVKNADVTLVDYFFQKEIETNKSYVLDATVVSLVGLSTEEMQSTIKNELNKGKADIRLVLSDDVTNDDMDAIKSALEYAKDANINLTIMGLKKVGKFALAGIPNIKSLKLTDTEEIGEYAISDNETLQVFEAPKLRTIYSGAFVNCPCLQTLRFGPIEYAEEFNSPIFDNEIDYKIDLILSSDQKELKEDRNGSLWEASQTPYADSYDHNTKHFINNYFKSIICGHSK
;
A
#
# COMPACT_ATOMS: atom_id res chain seq x y z
N GLY A 1 -25.68 10.53 -22.21
CA GLY A 1 -24.64 9.56 -22.50
C GLY A 1 -24.19 8.87 -21.20
N LYS A 2 -23.75 7.60 -21.27
CA LYS A 2 -23.19 6.94 -20.09
C LYS A 2 -21.83 7.53 -19.80
N VAL A 3 -21.63 7.95 -18.58
CA VAL A 3 -20.37 8.50 -18.10
C VAL A 3 -19.48 7.34 -17.69
N ALA A 4 -18.26 7.27 -18.22
CA ALA A 4 -17.22 6.39 -17.72
C ALA A 4 -16.72 6.93 -16.37
N GLY A 5 -15.99 6.15 -15.59
CA GLY A 5 -15.47 6.60 -14.29
C GLY A 5 -14.47 7.77 -14.37
N THR A 6 -14.06 8.15 -15.60
CA THR A 6 -13.13 9.24 -15.90
C THR A 6 -13.79 10.59 -16.15
N ASP A 7 -15.13 10.60 -16.36
CA ASP A 7 -15.86 11.81 -16.66
C ASP A 7 -16.62 12.33 -15.45
N GLU A 8 -16.65 13.64 -15.27
CA GLU A 8 -17.46 14.27 -14.22
C GLU A 8 -18.94 14.14 -14.57
N TYR A 9 -19.73 13.75 -13.58
CA TYR A 9 -21.17 13.60 -13.71
C TYR A 9 -21.90 14.48 -12.70
N ILE A 10 -22.73 15.40 -13.25
CA ILE A 10 -23.55 16.32 -12.48
C ILE A 10 -25.01 16.11 -12.87
N GLU A 11 -25.87 15.89 -11.89
CA GLU A 11 -27.32 15.81 -12.09
C GLU A 11 -27.99 17.05 -11.55
N GLY A 12 -29.03 17.51 -12.26
CA GLY A 12 -29.82 18.64 -11.82
C GLY A 12 -31.10 18.77 -12.64
N THR A 13 -32.06 19.49 -12.11
CA THR A 13 -33.29 19.80 -12.81
C THR A 13 -33.07 21.05 -13.67
N ALA A 14 -33.30 20.94 -14.98
CA ALA A 14 -33.23 22.07 -15.90
C ALA A 14 -34.60 22.73 -16.03
N GLN A 15 -34.65 24.06 -15.84
CA GLN A 15 -35.79 24.87 -16.23
C GLN A 15 -35.50 25.48 -17.61
N ILE A 16 -36.42 25.29 -18.52
CA ILE A 16 -36.34 25.79 -19.89
C ILE A 16 -37.39 26.86 -20.09
N THR A 17 -36.95 28.07 -20.41
CA THR A 17 -37.86 29.19 -20.69
C THR A 17 -37.58 29.78 -22.05
N PRO A 18 -38.60 29.94 -22.91
CA PRO A 18 -38.45 30.65 -24.18
C PRO A 18 -38.08 32.12 -23.96
N ASN A 19 -37.21 32.69 -24.80
CA ASN A 19 -36.78 34.08 -24.70
C ASN A 19 -36.94 34.88 -26.00
N GLY A 20 -37.86 34.48 -26.87
CA GLY A 20 -38.16 35.17 -28.13
C GLY A 20 -37.23 34.87 -29.31
N GLN A 21 -35.97 34.55 -29.13
CA GLN A 21 -35.02 34.16 -30.17
C GLN A 21 -34.31 32.85 -29.87
N GLY A 22 -34.62 32.22 -28.74
CA GLY A 22 -33.99 30.98 -28.26
C GLY A 22 -34.66 30.47 -27.00
N ILE A 23 -33.93 29.70 -26.29
CA ILE A 23 -34.32 29.15 -24.95
C ILE A 23 -33.26 29.46 -23.94
N ASN A 24 -33.67 29.88 -22.75
CA ASN A 24 -32.83 29.95 -21.59
C ASN A 24 -32.92 28.61 -20.85
N VAL A 25 -31.76 28.03 -20.52
CA VAL A 25 -31.68 26.83 -19.71
C VAL A 25 -30.99 27.19 -18.40
N SER A 26 -31.70 27.04 -17.31
CA SER A 26 -31.13 27.20 -15.96
C SER A 26 -31.20 25.88 -15.21
N PHE A 27 -30.12 25.53 -14.52
CA PHE A 27 -30.07 24.36 -13.65
C PHE A 27 -30.29 24.84 -12.21
N ALA A 28 -31.32 24.32 -11.57
CA ALA A 28 -31.50 24.44 -10.14
C ALA A 28 -30.99 23.15 -9.47
N ASP A 29 -30.37 23.29 -8.32
CA ASP A 29 -29.96 22.16 -7.46
C ASP A 29 -29.09 21.10 -8.16
N ALA A 30 -28.14 21.54 -8.98
CA ALA A 30 -27.20 20.64 -9.60
C ALA A 30 -26.31 19.96 -8.53
N THR A 31 -26.38 18.64 -8.45
CA THR A 31 -25.66 17.84 -7.46
C THR A 31 -24.66 16.90 -8.11
N ARG A 32 -23.56 16.68 -7.42
CA ARG A 32 -22.60 15.65 -7.78
C ARG A 32 -22.89 14.41 -6.94
N ASN A 33 -23.43 13.39 -7.58
CA ASN A 33 -23.75 12.12 -6.89
C ASN A 33 -22.53 11.23 -6.67
N TYR A 34 -21.35 11.68 -7.16
CA TYR A 34 -20.09 10.96 -7.10
C TYR A 34 -19.00 11.84 -6.49
N SER A 35 -18.05 11.19 -5.83
CA SER A 35 -16.83 11.86 -5.39
C SER A 35 -15.87 12.00 -6.55
N ARG A 36 -15.08 13.07 -6.55
CA ARG A 36 -13.92 13.23 -7.44
C ARG A 36 -12.66 12.80 -6.69
N LEU A 37 -11.95 11.85 -7.25
CA LEU A 37 -10.60 11.50 -6.83
C LEU A 37 -9.60 12.09 -7.83
N ARG A 38 -8.78 13.02 -7.36
CA ARG A 38 -7.61 13.51 -8.09
C ARG A 38 -6.40 12.70 -7.67
N ILE A 39 -5.75 12.07 -8.61
CA ILE A 39 -4.51 11.34 -8.40
C ILE A 39 -3.40 12.21 -8.96
N ALA A 40 -2.55 12.73 -8.09
CA ALA A 40 -1.37 13.48 -8.48
C ALA A 40 -0.25 12.49 -8.82
N THR A 41 0.39 12.64 -9.97
CA THR A 41 1.52 11.81 -10.41
C THR A 41 2.58 12.68 -11.06
N ASN A 42 3.83 12.22 -11.06
CA ASN A 42 4.95 12.83 -11.77
C ASN A 42 5.46 11.94 -12.91
N GLN A 43 4.59 11.09 -13.44
CA GLN A 43 4.93 10.21 -14.56
C GLN A 43 4.74 10.94 -15.90
N ASP A 44 5.69 10.78 -16.82
CA ASP A 44 5.65 11.41 -18.15
C ASP A 44 4.68 10.72 -19.12
N GLY A 45 4.16 9.57 -18.75
CA GLY A 45 3.27 8.75 -19.56
C GLY A 45 1.96 8.41 -18.88
N SER A 46 1.15 7.62 -19.57
CA SER A 46 -0.11 7.12 -19.02
C SER A 46 0.12 6.23 -17.82
N VAL A 47 -0.75 6.36 -16.82
CA VAL A 47 -0.81 5.47 -15.65
C VAL A 47 -2.02 4.55 -15.75
N THR A 48 -1.87 3.35 -15.23
CA THR A 48 -2.98 2.39 -15.08
C THR A 48 -3.54 2.53 -13.68
N VAL A 49 -4.85 2.79 -13.59
CA VAL A 49 -5.57 2.84 -12.32
C VAL A 49 -6.56 1.69 -12.26
N ILE A 50 -6.39 0.83 -11.27
CA ILE A 50 -7.30 -0.26 -10.96
C ILE A 50 -8.09 0.15 -9.72
N ALA A 51 -9.41 0.29 -9.88
CA ALA A 51 -10.26 0.80 -8.82
C ALA A 51 -11.52 -0.04 -8.68
N LYS A 52 -11.84 -0.38 -7.44
CA LYS A 52 -13.04 -1.10 -7.06
C LYS A 52 -14.06 -0.10 -6.54
N PHE A 53 -14.97 0.36 -7.41
CA PHE A 53 -15.99 1.34 -7.04
C PHE A 53 -17.22 1.30 -7.96
N ILE A 54 -18.31 1.87 -7.50
CA ILE A 54 -19.50 2.06 -8.31
C ILE A 54 -19.39 3.36 -9.11
N THR A 55 -19.56 3.24 -10.41
CA THR A 55 -19.62 4.38 -11.33
C THR A 55 -21.05 4.57 -11.86
N PRO A 56 -21.37 5.74 -12.46
CA PRO A 56 -22.64 5.93 -13.16
C PRO A 56 -22.92 4.89 -14.24
N ALA A 57 -21.86 4.35 -14.83
CA ALA A 57 -21.96 3.32 -15.87
C ALA A 57 -22.11 1.90 -15.31
N ASN A 58 -21.74 1.68 -14.06
CA ASN A 58 -21.78 0.37 -13.40
C ASN A 58 -22.35 0.48 -11.98
N THR A 59 -23.67 0.35 -11.88
CA THR A 59 -24.40 0.45 -10.61
C THR A 59 -24.52 -0.89 -9.87
N ARG A 60 -24.07 -2.00 -10.46
CA ARG A 60 -24.34 -3.36 -9.94
C ARG A 60 -23.14 -4.08 -9.38
N GLY A 61 -21.93 -3.54 -9.46
CA GLY A 61 -20.80 -4.39 -9.20
C GLY A 61 -19.65 -3.80 -8.44
N TYR A 62 -19.15 -4.60 -7.50
CA TYR A 62 -17.83 -4.48 -6.89
C TYR A 62 -16.75 -5.08 -7.81
N SER A 63 -16.89 -4.92 -9.13
CA SER A 63 -15.86 -5.39 -10.05
C SER A 63 -14.70 -4.39 -10.09
N ASP A 64 -13.48 -4.91 -10.21
CA ASP A 64 -12.32 -4.11 -10.48
C ASP A 64 -12.49 -3.47 -11.87
N ASN A 65 -12.35 -2.15 -11.92
CA ASN A 65 -12.34 -1.40 -13.16
C ASN A 65 -10.91 -0.93 -13.40
N THR A 66 -10.42 -1.19 -14.61
CA THR A 66 -9.08 -0.77 -15.03
C THR A 66 -9.19 0.40 -16.00
N TYR A 67 -8.45 1.46 -15.71
CA TYR A 67 -8.40 2.68 -16.52
C TYR A 67 -6.96 2.97 -16.91
N THR A 68 -6.72 3.28 -18.17
CA THR A 68 -5.44 3.86 -18.63
C THR A 68 -5.67 5.35 -18.81
N LEU A 69 -5.00 6.15 -18.00
CA LEU A 69 -5.22 7.59 -17.89
C LEU A 69 -3.93 8.33 -18.19
N THR A 70 -4.03 9.38 -19.01
CA THR A 70 -2.92 10.28 -19.29
C THR A 70 -3.02 11.49 -18.36
N PRO A 71 -1.96 11.83 -17.62
CA PRO A 71 -1.95 13.00 -16.77
C PRO A 71 -2.17 14.29 -17.56
N ASP A 72 -2.84 15.26 -16.93
CA ASP A 72 -2.93 16.62 -17.45
C ASP A 72 -1.58 17.35 -17.34
N GLU A 73 -1.50 18.60 -17.80
CA GLU A 73 -0.28 19.43 -17.77
C GLU A 73 0.26 19.66 -16.33
N LYS A 74 -0.55 19.39 -15.31
CA LYS A 74 -0.19 19.50 -13.90
C LYS A 74 0.14 18.16 -13.28
N GLY A 75 0.19 17.09 -14.06
CA GLY A 75 0.46 15.74 -13.57
C GLY A 75 -0.71 15.10 -12.83
N ASN A 76 -1.95 15.44 -13.12
CA ASN A 76 -3.10 14.85 -12.45
C ASN A 76 -3.92 13.97 -13.39
N VAL A 77 -4.45 12.88 -12.85
CA VAL A 77 -5.53 12.10 -13.46
C VAL A 77 -6.75 12.10 -12.51
N TYR A 78 -7.94 11.92 -13.07
CA TYR A 78 -9.18 12.07 -12.33
C TYR A 78 -10.08 10.86 -12.48
N LEU A 79 -10.69 10.44 -11.37
CA LEU A 79 -11.75 9.44 -11.34
C LEU A 79 -12.97 9.99 -10.60
N TYR A 80 -14.15 9.58 -11.05
CA TYR A 80 -15.43 9.96 -10.47
C TYR A 80 -16.22 8.69 -10.13
N GLY A 81 -16.54 8.50 -8.84
CA GLY A 81 -17.23 7.29 -8.40
C GLY A 81 -17.68 7.35 -6.94
N LYS A 82 -18.38 6.30 -6.52
CA LYS A 82 -18.69 6.05 -5.11
C LYS A 82 -17.68 5.03 -4.59
N LEU A 83 -16.87 5.49 -3.67
CA LEU A 83 -15.84 4.68 -3.02
C LEU A 83 -16.36 4.28 -1.63
N PHE A 84 -16.36 2.99 -1.36
CA PHE A 84 -16.86 2.44 -0.12
C PHE A 84 -15.73 2.15 0.85
N LYS A 85 -16.09 2.00 2.11
CA LYS A 85 -15.19 1.40 3.09
C LYS A 85 -14.69 0.06 2.54
N TYR A 86 -13.39 -0.17 2.64
CA TYR A 86 -12.69 -1.35 2.12
C TYR A 86 -12.57 -1.44 0.58
N SER A 87 -12.91 -0.41 -0.16
CA SER A 87 -12.48 -0.29 -1.57
C SER A 87 -10.98 -0.06 -1.65
N SER A 88 -10.36 -0.47 -2.75
CA SER A 88 -8.94 -0.21 -3.02
C SER A 88 -8.75 0.55 -4.31
N ILE A 89 -7.67 1.33 -4.37
CA ILE A 89 -7.19 1.96 -5.59
C ILE A 89 -5.72 1.61 -5.75
N ILE A 90 -5.38 1.02 -6.88
CA ILE A 90 -4.02 0.72 -7.26
C ILE A 90 -3.67 1.60 -8.45
N VAL A 91 -2.59 2.35 -8.36
CA VAL A 91 -2.03 3.15 -9.45
C VAL A 91 -0.71 2.54 -9.87
N LYS A 92 -0.56 2.27 -11.16
CA LYS A 92 0.65 1.67 -11.73
C LYS A 92 1.22 2.51 -12.84
N ASN A 93 2.55 2.47 -12.97
CA ASN A 93 3.26 2.82 -14.19
C ASN A 93 3.97 1.55 -14.68
N ALA A 94 3.57 1.04 -15.84
CA ALA A 94 3.94 -0.30 -16.30
C ALA A 94 3.71 -1.35 -15.19
N ASP A 95 4.74 -2.08 -14.78
CA ASP A 95 4.66 -3.12 -13.76
C ASP A 95 4.83 -2.60 -12.32
N VAL A 96 5.28 -1.33 -12.16
CA VAL A 96 5.54 -0.74 -10.85
C VAL A 96 4.26 -0.20 -10.23
N THR A 97 3.96 -0.63 -9.03
CA THR A 97 2.82 -0.14 -8.23
C THR A 97 3.18 1.15 -7.51
N LEU A 98 2.75 2.30 -8.06
CA LEU A 98 2.99 3.61 -7.46
C LEU A 98 2.17 3.84 -6.19
N VAL A 99 0.94 3.37 -6.17
CA VAL A 99 0.03 3.41 -5.02
C VAL A 99 -0.76 2.12 -4.93
N ASP A 100 -0.89 1.62 -3.74
CA ASP A 100 -1.92 0.67 -3.34
C ASP A 100 -2.60 1.26 -2.09
N TYR A 101 -3.74 1.89 -2.29
CA TYR A 101 -4.47 2.57 -1.22
C TYR A 101 -5.76 1.84 -0.91
N PHE A 102 -5.97 1.60 0.37
CA PHE A 102 -7.12 0.92 0.91
C PHE A 102 -7.94 1.87 1.78
N PHE A 103 -9.21 2.05 1.45
CA PHE A 103 -10.10 2.97 2.15
C PHE A 103 -10.64 2.35 3.43
N GLN A 104 -10.24 2.88 4.56
CA GLN A 104 -10.74 2.44 5.87
C GLN A 104 -12.09 3.07 6.24
N LYS A 105 -12.50 4.10 5.50
CA LYS A 105 -13.75 4.82 5.69
C LYS A 105 -14.48 4.98 4.35
N GLU A 106 -15.78 5.08 4.40
CA GLU A 106 -16.58 5.49 3.24
C GLU A 106 -16.23 6.91 2.82
N ILE A 107 -16.14 7.12 1.52
CA ILE A 107 -15.90 8.45 0.94
C ILE A 107 -17.25 9.14 0.72
N GLU A 108 -17.39 10.32 1.29
CA GLU A 108 -18.60 11.14 1.12
C GLU A 108 -18.77 11.56 -0.34
N THR A 109 -19.99 11.44 -0.85
CA THR A 109 -20.34 11.94 -2.18
C THR A 109 -20.22 13.46 -2.24
N ASN A 110 -20.13 13.99 -3.45
CA ASN A 110 -19.97 15.43 -3.70
C ASN A 110 -18.72 16.06 -3.09
N LYS A 111 -17.71 15.28 -2.78
CA LYS A 111 -16.41 15.73 -2.25
C LYS A 111 -15.29 15.49 -3.26
N SER A 112 -14.21 16.21 -3.07
CA SER A 112 -12.98 16.00 -3.82
C SER A 112 -11.88 15.52 -2.87
N TYR A 113 -11.22 14.45 -3.27
CA TYR A 113 -10.12 13.86 -2.53
C TYR A 113 -8.86 13.87 -3.38
N VAL A 114 -7.72 13.88 -2.75
CA VAL A 114 -6.41 13.83 -3.40
C VAL A 114 -5.70 12.55 -2.97
N LEU A 115 -5.20 11.81 -3.93
CA LEU A 115 -4.29 10.70 -3.74
C LEU A 115 -2.94 11.10 -4.37
N ASP A 116 -1.90 11.12 -3.55
CA ASP A 116 -0.56 11.41 -4.04
C ASP A 116 0.09 10.12 -4.55
N ALA A 117 0.40 10.08 -5.84
CA ALA A 117 1.11 9.01 -6.52
C ALA A 117 2.46 9.53 -7.09
N THR A 118 2.97 10.64 -6.58
CA THR A 118 4.31 11.12 -6.93
C THR A 118 5.38 10.25 -6.28
N VAL A 119 6.47 10.01 -6.99
CA VAL A 119 7.55 9.13 -6.55
C VAL A 119 8.91 9.69 -6.90
N VAL A 120 9.94 9.20 -6.23
CA VAL A 120 11.34 9.47 -6.52
C VAL A 120 11.95 8.22 -7.12
N SER A 121 12.31 8.26 -8.40
CA SER A 121 12.99 7.14 -9.06
C SER A 121 14.47 7.15 -8.70
N LEU A 122 14.96 6.02 -8.21
CA LEU A 122 16.37 5.76 -7.97
C LEU A 122 16.96 4.79 -9.00
N VAL A 123 16.14 4.36 -9.97
CA VAL A 123 16.55 3.40 -11.00
C VAL A 123 17.65 4.00 -11.87
N GLY A 124 18.77 3.30 -11.98
CA GLY A 124 19.92 3.70 -12.79
C GLY A 124 20.78 4.80 -12.20
N LEU A 125 20.54 5.22 -10.95
CA LEU A 125 21.40 6.16 -10.22
C LEU A 125 22.56 5.43 -9.56
N SER A 126 23.72 6.11 -9.44
CA SER A 126 24.80 5.64 -8.56
C SER A 126 24.41 5.74 -7.09
N THR A 127 25.14 5.05 -6.24
CA THR A 127 24.97 5.07 -4.78
C THR A 127 24.98 6.50 -4.20
N GLU A 128 25.90 7.36 -4.68
CA GLU A 128 26.02 8.77 -4.26
C GLU A 128 24.82 9.59 -4.76
N GLU A 129 24.37 9.35 -5.98
CA GLU A 129 23.19 10.02 -6.53
C GLU A 129 21.91 9.61 -5.78
N MET A 130 21.76 8.33 -5.41
CA MET A 130 20.66 7.86 -4.57
C MET A 130 20.64 8.60 -3.23
N GLN A 131 21.76 8.66 -2.54
CA GLN A 131 21.88 9.40 -1.27
C GLN A 131 21.52 10.86 -1.40
N SER A 132 22.06 11.55 -2.39
CA SER A 132 21.80 12.97 -2.60
C SER A 132 20.35 13.25 -2.96
N THR A 133 19.75 12.39 -3.76
CA THR A 133 18.34 12.48 -4.16
C THR A 133 17.40 12.33 -2.97
N ILE A 134 17.61 11.32 -2.12
CA ILE A 134 16.81 11.12 -0.91
C ILE A 134 16.98 12.27 0.07
N LYS A 135 18.22 12.74 0.32
CA LYS A 135 18.49 13.89 1.19
C LYS A 135 17.79 15.16 0.70
N ASN A 136 17.75 15.37 -0.62
CA ASN A 136 17.02 16.50 -1.20
C ASN A 136 15.51 16.43 -0.94
N GLU A 137 14.90 15.23 -1.00
CA GLU A 137 13.48 15.08 -0.64
C GLU A 137 13.22 15.33 0.85
N LEU A 138 14.09 14.81 1.71
CA LEU A 138 14.01 15.05 3.17
C LEU A 138 14.17 16.53 3.51
N ASN A 139 15.07 17.27 2.83
CA ASN A 139 15.25 18.71 3.01
C ASN A 139 14.03 19.55 2.62
N LYS A 140 13.10 18.99 1.83
CA LYS A 140 11.80 19.63 1.55
C LYS A 140 10.81 19.52 2.71
N GLY A 141 11.20 18.91 3.82
CA GLY A 141 10.34 18.68 5.00
C GLY A 141 9.30 17.59 4.80
N LYS A 142 9.47 16.71 3.80
CA LYS A 142 8.55 15.60 3.56
C LYS A 142 8.81 14.49 4.57
N ALA A 143 7.76 14.04 5.24
CA ALA A 143 7.77 12.83 6.06
C ALA A 143 7.43 11.57 5.24
N ASP A 144 6.69 11.74 4.13
CA ASP A 144 6.31 10.65 3.24
C ASP A 144 7.32 10.56 2.09
N ILE A 145 8.19 9.55 2.14
CA ILE A 145 9.22 9.27 1.13
C ILE A 145 8.81 8.05 0.33
N ARG A 146 8.76 8.20 -0.99
CA ARG A 146 8.27 7.18 -1.91
C ARG A 146 9.32 6.95 -2.99
N LEU A 147 9.98 5.78 -2.93
CA LEU A 147 11.12 5.42 -3.77
C LEU A 147 10.74 4.34 -4.78
N VAL A 148 11.18 4.48 -6.01
CA VAL A 148 11.15 3.43 -7.02
C VAL A 148 12.56 2.86 -7.17
N LEU A 149 12.67 1.55 -6.98
CA LEU A 149 13.89 0.76 -7.15
C LEU A 149 13.69 -0.28 -8.25
N SER A 150 14.78 -0.79 -8.78
CA SER A 150 14.79 -1.99 -9.63
C SER A 150 15.20 -3.24 -8.82
N ASP A 151 14.92 -4.42 -9.36
CA ASP A 151 15.25 -5.69 -8.70
C ASP A 151 16.77 -5.99 -8.66
N ASP A 152 17.58 -5.24 -9.38
CA ASP A 152 19.05 -5.35 -9.42
C ASP A 152 19.77 -4.50 -8.37
N VAL A 153 19.01 -3.86 -7.45
CA VAL A 153 19.54 -3.09 -6.35
C VAL A 153 20.48 -3.96 -5.48
N THR A 154 21.66 -3.42 -5.18
CA THR A 154 22.69 -4.08 -4.40
C THR A 154 22.57 -3.78 -2.89
N ASN A 155 23.34 -4.51 -2.07
CA ASN A 155 23.43 -4.18 -0.64
C ASN A 155 24.03 -2.79 -0.41
N ASP A 156 25.01 -2.38 -1.22
CA ASP A 156 25.63 -1.06 -1.12
C ASP A 156 24.61 0.05 -1.42
N ASP A 157 23.71 -0.17 -2.39
CA ASP A 157 22.60 0.75 -2.67
C ASP A 157 21.62 0.83 -1.50
N MET A 158 21.29 -0.31 -0.88
CA MET A 158 20.44 -0.33 0.31
C MET A 158 21.09 0.38 1.50
N ASP A 159 22.39 0.22 1.70
CA ASP A 159 23.14 0.93 2.73
C ASP A 159 23.19 2.45 2.45
N ALA A 160 23.29 2.83 1.19
CA ALA A 160 23.20 4.24 0.79
C ALA A 160 21.82 4.84 1.09
N ILE A 161 20.76 4.11 0.82
CA ILE A 161 19.38 4.51 1.16
C ILE A 161 19.23 4.67 2.68
N LYS A 162 19.68 3.70 3.48
CA LYS A 162 19.66 3.77 4.94
C LYS A 162 20.42 4.99 5.46
N SER A 163 21.65 5.18 5.00
CA SER A 163 22.48 6.35 5.38
C SER A 163 21.85 7.68 5.01
N ALA A 164 21.12 7.74 3.89
CA ALA A 164 20.39 8.95 3.54
C ALA A 164 19.21 9.21 4.49
N LEU A 165 18.48 8.15 4.91
CA LEU A 165 17.38 8.27 5.85
C LEU A 165 17.82 8.65 7.27
N GLU A 166 19.05 8.26 7.68
CA GLU A 166 19.65 8.71 8.95
C GLU A 166 19.80 10.24 9.07
N TYR A 167 19.85 10.94 7.95
CA TYR A 167 19.91 12.40 7.93
C TYR A 167 18.68 13.06 8.56
N ALA A 168 17.54 12.38 8.53
CA ALA A 168 16.27 12.89 9.07
C ALA A 168 16.02 12.43 10.52
N LYS A 169 16.98 12.62 11.42
CA LYS A 169 16.98 12.07 12.80
C LYS A 169 15.74 12.36 13.65
N ASP A 170 15.05 13.46 13.38
CA ASP A 170 13.89 13.90 14.16
C ASP A 170 12.55 13.70 13.43
N ALA A 171 12.57 13.11 12.24
CA ALA A 171 11.37 12.94 11.43
C ALA A 171 10.77 11.54 11.61
N ASN A 172 9.44 11.46 11.79
CA ASN A 172 8.70 10.20 11.67
C ASN A 172 8.51 9.91 10.18
N ILE A 173 9.37 9.08 9.59
CA ILE A 173 9.36 8.78 8.16
C ILE A 173 8.34 7.68 7.86
N ASN A 174 7.49 7.94 6.87
CA ASN A 174 6.69 6.94 6.19
C ASN A 174 7.38 6.59 4.87
N LEU A 175 8.03 5.43 4.82
CA LEU A 175 8.78 4.98 3.66
C LEU A 175 7.95 4.03 2.82
N THR A 176 7.82 4.31 1.53
CA THR A 176 7.27 3.37 0.55
C THR A 176 8.35 3.03 -0.48
N ILE A 177 8.62 1.75 -0.67
CA ILE A 177 9.52 1.23 -1.71
C ILE A 177 8.71 0.45 -2.73
N MET A 178 8.93 0.75 -4.00
CA MET A 178 8.23 0.21 -5.15
C MET A 178 9.22 -0.42 -6.11
N GLY A 179 8.77 -1.42 -6.88
CA GLY A 179 9.55 -2.10 -7.91
C GLY A 179 10.41 -3.25 -7.39
N LEU A 180 10.75 -3.28 -6.10
CA LEU A 180 11.58 -4.30 -5.48
C LEU A 180 10.78 -5.56 -5.18
N LYS A 181 11.08 -6.69 -5.83
CA LYS A 181 10.39 -7.97 -5.61
C LYS A 181 10.94 -8.76 -4.44
N LYS A 182 12.23 -8.61 -4.17
CA LYS A 182 12.92 -9.31 -3.09
C LYS A 182 13.67 -8.33 -2.20
N VAL A 183 13.50 -8.47 -0.90
CA VAL A 183 14.33 -7.77 0.10
C VAL A 183 15.37 -8.76 0.61
N GLY A 184 16.64 -8.47 0.38
CA GLY A 184 17.75 -9.31 0.78
C GLY A 184 17.95 -9.38 2.30
N LYS A 185 18.85 -10.23 2.74
CA LYS A 185 19.23 -10.35 4.15
C LYS A 185 19.76 -9.02 4.68
N PHE A 186 19.23 -8.55 5.83
CA PHE A 186 19.55 -7.28 6.49
C PHE A 186 19.31 -6.00 5.65
N ALA A 187 18.72 -6.10 4.46
CA ALA A 187 18.68 -4.99 3.51
C ALA A 187 17.96 -3.73 4.02
N LEU A 188 16.93 -3.88 4.82
CA LEU A 188 16.16 -2.79 5.44
C LEU A 188 16.21 -2.85 6.98
N ALA A 189 17.23 -3.50 7.53
CA ALA A 189 17.43 -3.57 8.97
C ALA A 189 17.96 -2.23 9.52
N GLY A 190 17.50 -1.85 10.70
CA GLY A 190 18.04 -0.72 11.46
C GLY A 190 17.83 0.65 10.83
N ILE A 191 16.74 0.87 10.10
CA ILE A 191 16.42 2.19 9.57
C ILE A 191 15.94 3.10 10.70
N PRO A 192 16.65 4.19 11.00
CA PRO A 192 16.29 5.07 12.10
C PRO A 192 15.01 5.86 11.77
N ASN A 193 14.20 6.11 12.79
CA ASN A 193 13.03 7.01 12.73
C ASN A 193 11.96 6.64 11.68
N ILE A 194 11.92 5.40 11.24
CA ILE A 194 10.88 4.90 10.35
C ILE A 194 9.63 4.57 11.16
N LYS A 195 8.50 5.22 10.83
CA LYS A 195 7.22 4.96 11.45
C LYS A 195 6.39 3.93 10.69
N SER A 196 6.42 4.02 9.38
CA SER A 196 5.79 3.03 8.52
C SER A 196 6.69 2.65 7.35
N LEU A 197 6.66 1.36 6.99
CA LEU A 197 7.35 0.81 5.83
C LEU A 197 6.34 0.07 4.96
N LYS A 198 6.24 0.48 3.70
CA LYS A 198 5.40 -0.16 2.70
C LYS A 198 6.24 -0.62 1.52
N LEU A 199 6.13 -1.91 1.18
CA LEU A 199 6.80 -2.58 0.09
C LEU A 199 5.75 -3.04 -0.92
N THR A 200 5.48 -2.25 -1.96
CA THR A 200 4.29 -2.45 -2.82
C THR A 200 4.39 -3.65 -3.75
N ASP A 201 5.61 -4.02 -4.15
CA ASP A 201 5.85 -5.06 -5.15
C ASP A 201 6.61 -6.27 -4.60
N THR A 202 6.97 -6.25 -3.32
CA THR A 202 7.79 -7.27 -2.69
C THR A 202 7.00 -8.56 -2.46
N GLU A 203 7.56 -9.65 -2.95
CA GLU A 203 7.04 -11.02 -2.85
C GLU A 203 7.84 -11.85 -1.83
N GLU A 204 9.09 -11.45 -1.53
CA GLU A 204 9.99 -12.20 -0.66
C GLU A 204 10.75 -11.28 0.29
N ILE A 205 10.77 -11.63 1.58
CA ILE A 205 11.54 -10.95 2.63
C ILE A 205 12.53 -11.93 3.23
N GLY A 206 13.82 -11.62 3.07
CA GLY A 206 14.94 -12.44 3.52
C GLY A 206 15.17 -12.42 5.02
N GLU A 207 16.18 -13.19 5.47
CA GLU A 207 16.56 -13.28 6.87
C GLU A 207 16.91 -11.90 7.45
N TYR A 208 16.36 -11.56 8.62
CA TYR A 208 16.62 -10.31 9.34
C TYR A 208 16.43 -9.04 8.50
N ALA A 209 15.67 -9.12 7.41
CA ALA A 209 15.60 -8.05 6.42
C ALA A 209 14.98 -6.75 6.95
N ILE A 210 14.10 -6.82 7.93
CA ILE A 210 13.39 -5.69 8.55
C ILE A 210 13.74 -5.59 10.05
N SER A 211 14.69 -6.37 10.54
CA SER A 211 15.07 -6.38 11.96
C SER A 211 15.57 -5.01 12.44
N ASP A 212 15.61 -4.82 13.75
CA ASP A 212 16.19 -3.65 14.42
C ASP A 212 15.55 -2.30 14.04
N ASN A 213 14.32 -2.31 13.57
CA ASN A 213 13.55 -1.10 13.29
C ASN A 213 12.75 -0.68 14.53
N GLU A 214 13.41 -0.07 15.51
CA GLU A 214 12.88 0.21 16.85
C GLU A 214 11.63 1.11 16.85
N THR A 215 11.47 1.96 15.85
CA THR A 215 10.35 2.93 15.77
C THR A 215 9.24 2.51 14.82
N LEU A 216 9.41 1.38 14.11
CA LEU A 216 8.46 0.89 13.11
C LEU A 216 7.14 0.47 13.76
N GLN A 217 6.03 1.12 13.38
CA GLN A 217 4.68 0.84 13.87
C GLN A 217 3.82 0.08 12.88
N VAL A 218 4.00 0.36 11.58
CA VAL A 218 3.18 -0.21 10.52
C VAL A 218 4.08 -0.77 9.42
N PHE A 219 3.86 -2.02 9.07
CA PHE A 219 4.50 -2.65 7.93
C PHE A 219 3.46 -3.20 6.96
N GLU A 220 3.62 -2.89 5.67
CA GLU A 220 2.75 -3.37 4.61
C GLU A 220 3.55 -3.96 3.44
N ALA A 221 3.25 -5.20 3.07
CA ALA A 221 3.73 -5.86 1.87
C ALA A 221 2.61 -6.68 1.22
N PRO A 222 1.70 -6.03 0.47
CA PRO A 222 0.44 -6.65 0.01
C PRO A 222 0.62 -7.76 -1.04
N LYS A 223 1.84 -7.96 -1.57
CA LYS A 223 2.19 -9.05 -2.49
C LYS A 223 3.09 -10.10 -1.86
N LEU A 224 3.42 -9.97 -0.58
CA LEU A 224 4.33 -10.87 0.11
C LEU A 224 3.80 -12.30 0.11
N ARG A 225 4.66 -13.24 -0.28
CA ARG A 225 4.40 -14.68 -0.33
C ARG A 225 5.36 -15.48 0.55
N THR A 226 6.59 -14.97 0.70
CA THR A 226 7.67 -15.68 1.40
C THR A 226 8.34 -14.79 2.42
N ILE A 227 8.50 -15.32 3.63
CA ILE A 227 9.17 -14.63 4.73
C ILE A 227 10.14 -15.58 5.44
N TYR A 228 11.35 -15.09 5.71
CA TYR A 228 12.41 -15.88 6.32
C TYR A 228 12.67 -15.50 7.78
N SER A 229 13.46 -16.34 8.43
CA SER A 229 13.80 -16.26 9.85
C SER A 229 14.27 -14.87 10.27
N GLY A 230 13.84 -14.42 11.45
CA GLY A 230 14.27 -13.17 12.07
C GLY A 230 13.81 -11.89 11.37
N ALA A 231 12.93 -11.98 10.37
CA ALA A 231 12.59 -10.85 9.51
C ALA A 231 12.17 -9.59 10.29
N PHE A 232 11.49 -9.72 11.42
CA PHE A 232 11.01 -8.62 12.28
C PHE A 232 11.53 -8.69 13.71
N VAL A 233 12.68 -9.30 13.92
CA VAL A 233 13.32 -9.32 15.24
C VAL A 233 13.69 -7.90 15.66
N ASN A 234 13.54 -7.56 16.95
CA ASN A 234 13.81 -6.25 17.52
C ASN A 234 13.04 -5.09 16.85
N CYS A 235 11.72 -5.29 16.67
CA CYS A 235 10.78 -4.26 16.21
C CYS A 235 9.72 -3.98 17.30
N PRO A 236 10.09 -3.42 18.47
CA PRO A 236 9.23 -3.36 19.66
C PRO A 236 7.99 -2.46 19.53
N CYS A 237 8.02 -1.52 18.58
CA CYS A 237 6.91 -0.60 18.34
C CYS A 237 5.89 -1.11 17.32
N LEU A 238 6.09 -2.30 16.75
CA LEU A 238 5.26 -2.83 15.69
C LEU A 238 3.81 -3.10 16.17
N GLN A 239 2.83 -2.55 15.46
CA GLN A 239 1.41 -2.61 15.82
C GLN A 239 0.55 -3.23 14.71
N THR A 240 0.92 -3.02 13.45
CA THR A 240 0.13 -3.48 12.31
C THR A 240 1.03 -4.09 11.25
N LEU A 241 0.65 -5.29 10.81
CA LEU A 241 1.23 -5.97 9.66
C LEU A 241 0.16 -6.19 8.59
N ARG A 242 0.46 -5.86 7.34
CA ARG A 242 -0.37 -6.22 6.20
C ARG A 242 0.46 -7.02 5.20
N PHE A 243 0.05 -8.28 4.99
CA PHE A 243 0.73 -9.19 4.08
C PHE A 243 -0.14 -9.57 2.88
N GLY A 244 0.51 -10.01 1.81
CA GLY A 244 -0.10 -10.75 0.72
C GLY A 244 -0.49 -12.18 1.13
N PRO A 245 -0.81 -13.03 0.16
CA PRO A 245 -1.09 -14.43 0.43
C PRO A 245 0.21 -15.18 0.74
N ILE A 246 0.52 -15.33 2.02
CA ILE A 246 1.73 -16.03 2.47
C ILE A 246 1.66 -17.50 2.06
N GLU A 247 2.67 -17.95 1.35
CA GLU A 247 2.83 -19.34 0.89
C GLU A 247 3.93 -20.08 1.65
N TYR A 248 4.89 -19.34 2.19
CA TYR A 248 6.04 -19.90 2.90
C TYR A 248 6.50 -18.97 4.02
N ALA A 249 6.67 -19.52 5.21
CA ALA A 249 7.26 -18.86 6.36
C ALA A 249 8.31 -19.77 6.98
N GLU A 250 9.54 -19.28 7.17
CA GLU A 250 10.65 -20.05 7.71
C GLU A 250 11.09 -19.53 9.07
N GLU A 251 11.13 -20.40 10.05
CA GLU A 251 11.59 -20.09 11.41
C GLU A 251 12.78 -20.98 11.82
N PHE A 252 13.61 -21.41 10.87
CA PHE A 252 14.63 -22.41 11.12
C PHE A 252 15.75 -21.93 12.06
N ASN A 253 16.23 -20.69 11.89
CA ASN A 253 17.38 -20.18 12.66
C ASN A 253 16.95 -19.18 13.76
N SER A 254 15.82 -18.57 13.61
CA SER A 254 15.28 -17.58 14.53
C SER A 254 13.78 -17.43 14.27
N PRO A 255 12.96 -17.15 15.30
CA PRO A 255 11.57 -16.79 15.06
C PRO A 255 11.50 -15.55 14.16
N ILE A 256 10.42 -15.43 13.38
CA ILE A 256 10.20 -14.27 12.51
C ILE A 256 10.05 -12.99 13.32
N PHE A 257 9.48 -13.09 14.51
CA PHE A 257 9.32 -12.02 15.51
C PHE A 257 10.05 -12.34 16.81
N ASP A 258 10.36 -11.32 17.60
CA ASP A 258 10.85 -11.52 18.96
C ASP A 258 9.81 -12.19 19.85
N ASN A 259 10.29 -13.01 20.79
CA ASN A 259 9.45 -13.68 21.79
C ASN A 259 8.77 -12.69 22.79
N GLU A 260 9.15 -11.42 22.77
CA GLU A 260 8.64 -10.38 23.67
C GLU A 260 7.51 -9.52 23.05
N ILE A 261 7.04 -9.86 21.86
CA ILE A 261 5.90 -9.15 21.23
C ILE A 261 4.59 -9.64 21.88
N ASP A 262 4.28 -9.11 23.03
CA ASP A 262 3.05 -9.37 23.79
C ASP A 262 1.78 -8.99 22.99
N TYR A 263 1.18 -9.89 22.22
CA TYR A 263 -0.19 -9.79 21.66
C TYR A 263 -0.63 -8.38 21.20
N LYS A 264 0.28 -7.58 20.64
CA LYS A 264 -0.01 -6.17 20.30
C LYS A 264 -0.26 -5.93 18.83
N ILE A 265 0.10 -6.89 17.99
CA ILE A 265 0.11 -6.72 16.53
C ILE A 265 -1.23 -7.14 15.93
N ASP A 266 -1.80 -6.28 15.12
CA ASP A 266 -2.92 -6.61 14.25
C ASP A 266 -2.36 -7.10 12.89
N LEU A 267 -2.63 -8.38 12.54
CA LEU A 267 -2.23 -8.98 11.28
C LEU A 267 -3.39 -8.93 10.28
N ILE A 268 -3.15 -8.34 9.12
CA ILE A 268 -4.09 -8.26 8.01
C ILE A 268 -3.53 -9.06 6.84
N LEU A 269 -4.20 -10.13 6.47
CA LEU A 269 -3.85 -10.99 5.33
C LEU A 269 -4.71 -10.67 4.10
N SER A 270 -4.19 -11.00 2.93
CA SER A 270 -4.90 -10.87 1.66
C SER A 270 -6.21 -11.66 1.66
N SER A 271 -7.21 -11.17 0.91
CA SER A 271 -8.47 -11.90 0.68
C SER A 271 -8.27 -13.25 -0.04
N ASP A 272 -7.15 -13.43 -0.71
CA ASP A 272 -6.81 -14.65 -1.44
C ASP A 272 -6.14 -15.71 -0.54
N GLN A 273 -5.90 -15.37 0.73
CA GLN A 273 -5.36 -16.31 1.69
C GLN A 273 -6.41 -17.39 2.01
N LYS A 274 -6.28 -18.55 1.39
CA LYS A 274 -7.22 -19.68 1.57
C LYS A 274 -6.77 -20.62 2.67
N GLU A 275 -5.56 -21.09 2.56
CA GLU A 275 -4.92 -21.99 3.53
C GLU A 275 -3.43 -21.66 3.55
N LEU A 276 -2.82 -21.76 4.71
CA LEU A 276 -1.39 -21.69 4.82
C LEU A 276 -0.84 -23.09 4.64
N LYS A 277 0.12 -23.22 3.74
CA LYS A 277 0.75 -24.51 3.46
C LYS A 277 1.67 -24.90 4.60
N GLU A 278 1.74 -26.19 4.84
CA GLU A 278 2.76 -26.78 5.68
C GLU A 278 4.15 -26.45 5.10
N ASP A 279 5.03 -25.91 5.92
CA ASP A 279 6.41 -25.68 5.51
C ASP A 279 7.19 -27.01 5.45
N ARG A 280 8.45 -26.96 5.01
CA ARG A 280 9.31 -28.15 4.92
C ARG A 280 9.59 -28.82 6.26
N ASN A 281 9.31 -28.14 7.35
CA ASN A 281 9.55 -28.59 8.72
C ASN A 281 8.26 -29.07 9.42
N GLY A 282 7.15 -29.18 8.68
CA GLY A 282 5.86 -29.57 9.24
C GLY A 282 5.13 -28.45 9.98
N SER A 283 5.57 -27.21 9.78
CA SER A 283 4.92 -26.04 10.36
C SER A 283 3.67 -25.68 9.57
N LEU A 284 2.55 -25.59 10.25
CA LEU A 284 1.29 -25.13 9.67
C LEU A 284 1.05 -23.69 10.07
N TRP A 285 0.97 -22.85 9.09
CA TRP A 285 0.44 -21.52 9.25
C TRP A 285 -1.06 -21.57 8.90
N GLU A 286 -1.91 -21.55 9.90
CA GLU A 286 -3.35 -21.47 9.69
C GLU A 286 -3.85 -20.04 9.93
N ALA A 287 -4.43 -19.45 8.91
CA ALA A 287 -5.19 -18.21 9.03
C ALA A 287 -6.58 -18.50 9.61
N SER A 288 -6.64 -18.88 10.86
CA SER A 288 -7.88 -19.08 11.59
C SER A 288 -8.28 -17.79 12.30
N GLN A 289 -9.56 -17.43 12.22
CA GLN A 289 -10.12 -16.30 12.98
C GLN A 289 -10.24 -16.60 14.48
N THR A 290 -10.02 -17.84 14.87
CA THR A 290 -10.02 -18.25 16.28
C THR A 290 -8.61 -18.54 16.70
N PRO A 291 -8.14 -17.97 17.83
CA PRO A 291 -6.88 -18.40 18.43
C PRO A 291 -6.99 -19.89 18.72
N TYR A 292 -6.15 -20.68 18.08
CA TYR A 292 -6.03 -22.10 18.44
C TYR A 292 -5.48 -22.17 19.84
N ALA A 293 -6.36 -22.42 20.79
CA ALA A 293 -5.96 -22.88 22.11
C ALA A 293 -5.56 -24.36 21.97
N ASP A 294 -4.38 -24.67 22.45
CA ASP A 294 -3.88 -26.02 22.67
C ASP A 294 -3.60 -26.92 21.46
N SER A 295 -2.42 -26.78 20.89
CA SER A 295 -1.77 -27.93 20.31
C SER A 295 -0.26 -27.80 20.31
N TYR A 296 0.36 -28.83 20.79
CA TYR A 296 1.78 -29.02 21.08
C TYR A 296 2.63 -29.24 19.83
N ASP A 297 2.69 -28.28 18.91
CA ASP A 297 3.70 -28.38 17.87
C ASP A 297 4.57 -27.11 17.84
N HIS A 298 5.87 -27.29 17.97
CA HIS A 298 6.76 -26.31 18.55
C HIS A 298 7.11 -25.11 17.66
N ASN A 299 6.77 -25.08 16.36
CA ASN A 299 7.36 -24.05 15.47
C ASN A 299 6.37 -23.08 14.82
N THR A 300 5.16 -23.45 14.49
CA THR A 300 4.22 -22.54 13.79
C THR A 300 3.05 -22.06 14.63
N LYS A 301 2.67 -22.86 15.62
CA LYS A 301 1.58 -22.49 16.51
C LYS A 301 1.93 -21.29 17.39
N HIS A 302 3.20 -21.11 17.66
CA HIS A 302 3.73 -19.93 18.32
C HIS A 302 3.54 -18.67 17.47
N PHE A 303 3.70 -18.74 16.16
CA PHE A 303 3.60 -17.60 15.28
C PHE A 303 2.19 -16.97 15.29
N ILE A 304 1.13 -17.76 15.19
CA ILE A 304 -0.24 -17.25 15.15
C ILE A 304 -0.76 -16.86 16.55
N ASN A 305 -0.51 -17.70 17.55
CA ASN A 305 -1.15 -17.56 18.86
C ASN A 305 -0.43 -16.61 19.81
N ASN A 306 0.89 -16.42 19.65
CA ASN A 306 1.68 -15.68 20.61
C ASN A 306 1.97 -14.24 20.20
N TYR A 307 1.77 -13.87 18.92
CA TYR A 307 2.22 -12.57 18.40
C TYR A 307 1.09 -11.64 18.01
N PHE A 308 -0.09 -12.17 17.68
CA PHE A 308 -1.14 -11.35 17.10
C PHE A 308 -2.29 -11.09 18.05
N LYS A 309 -2.63 -9.83 18.21
CA LYS A 309 -3.84 -9.37 18.91
C LYS A 309 -5.09 -9.70 18.09
N SER A 310 -5.02 -9.55 16.77
CA SER A 310 -6.07 -9.92 15.85
C SER A 310 -5.49 -10.42 14.53
N ILE A 311 -6.18 -11.35 13.88
CA ILE A 311 -5.88 -11.80 12.54
C ILE A 311 -7.12 -11.55 11.68
N ILE A 312 -6.97 -10.74 10.63
CA ILE A 312 -8.03 -10.42 9.69
C ILE A 312 -7.65 -11.02 8.34
N CYS A 313 -8.41 -12.04 7.90
CA CYS A 313 -8.22 -12.67 6.60
C CYS A 313 -9.23 -12.12 5.62
N GLY A 314 -8.74 -11.50 4.58
CA GLY A 314 -9.58 -10.96 3.52
C GLY A 314 -10.38 -9.73 3.93
N HIS A 315 -11.17 -9.26 2.98
CA HIS A 315 -12.20 -8.27 3.27
C HIS A 315 -13.40 -9.04 3.84
N SER A 316 -13.51 -9.12 5.16
CA SER A 316 -14.78 -9.50 5.77
C SER A 316 -15.86 -8.59 5.20
N LYS A 317 -16.91 -9.21 4.71
CA LYS A 317 -18.08 -8.61 4.06
C LYS A 317 -18.69 -7.47 4.85
#